data_b0214fc779e2558b575d2751e0816c91
#
_entry.id   b0214fc779e2558b575d2751e0816c91
#
_cell.length_a   1.000
_cell.length_b   1.000
_cell.length_c   1.000
_cell.angle_alpha   90.00
_cell.angle_beta   90.00
_cell.angle_gamma   90.00
#
_symmetry.space_group_name_H-M   'P 1'
#
loop_
_entity.id
_entity.type
_entity.pdbx_description
1 polymer ?
#
loop_
_entity_poly.entity_id
_entity_poly.type
_entity_poly.pdbx_seq_one_letter_code
_entity_poly.pdbx_strand_id
1 'polypeptide(L)'
;METASVSPRFHDTDPQHFDGKTPHRHEVHGIDVSKWNGDVDWRQVKKSGVSFVFIKATEGKDLVDKRFQDYWQGARAAGLPHAPYHFYYFCSSADEQADWFIANVPREAIQLPPVLDAE
;
A
#
# COMPACT_ATOMS: atom_id res chain seq x y z
N MET A 1 -7.87 -17.30 -24.02
CA MET A 1 -7.41 -17.04 -22.65
C MET A 1 -7.29 -15.54 -22.44
N GLU A 2 -7.74 -15.10 -21.33
CA GLU A 2 -7.72 -13.69 -20.99
C GLU A 2 -6.39 -13.31 -20.34
N THR A 3 -5.69 -12.34 -20.91
CA THR A 3 -4.62 -11.64 -20.23
C THR A 3 -5.17 -10.28 -19.84
N ALA A 4 -5.57 -10.16 -18.60
CA ALA A 4 -6.25 -8.96 -18.16
C ALA A 4 -5.37 -8.15 -17.21
N SER A 5 -5.47 -6.86 -17.34
CA SER A 5 -4.91 -5.92 -16.40
C SER A 5 -5.89 -5.74 -15.24
N VAL A 6 -5.39 -5.52 -14.03
CA VAL A 6 -6.22 -5.24 -12.86
C VAL A 6 -6.63 -3.79 -12.78
N SER A 7 -5.94 -2.92 -13.50
CA SER A 7 -6.00 -1.48 -13.32
C SER A 7 -7.39 -0.86 -13.47
N PRO A 8 -8.27 -1.25 -14.40
CA PRO A 8 -9.55 -0.55 -14.54
C PRO A 8 -10.39 -0.56 -13.28
N ARG A 9 -10.30 -1.60 -12.48
CA ARG A 9 -11.10 -1.72 -11.26
C ARG A 9 -10.47 -1.03 -10.06
N PHE A 10 -9.15 -1.09 -9.95
CA PHE A 10 -8.44 -0.63 -8.75
C PHE A 10 -7.60 0.62 -8.98
N HIS A 11 -7.74 1.26 -10.13
CA HIS A 11 -6.99 2.48 -10.50
C HIS A 11 -5.47 2.29 -10.44
N ASP A 12 -5.02 1.13 -10.85
CA ASP A 12 -3.61 0.82 -10.91
C ASP A 12 -2.95 1.59 -12.06
N THR A 13 -1.92 2.37 -11.77
CA THR A 13 -1.20 3.17 -12.76
C THR A 13 -0.13 2.39 -13.52
N ASP A 14 0.21 1.20 -13.06
CA ASP A 14 1.20 0.33 -13.70
C ASP A 14 0.66 -1.11 -13.72
N PRO A 15 -0.37 -1.37 -14.53
CA PRO A 15 -1.03 -2.67 -14.51
C PRO A 15 -0.14 -3.78 -15.02
N GLN A 16 -0.23 -4.91 -14.36
CA GLN A 16 0.48 -6.13 -14.74
C GLN A 16 -0.42 -7.01 -15.60
N HIS A 17 0.21 -7.71 -16.55
CA HIS A 17 -0.47 -8.75 -17.34
C HIS A 17 -0.14 -10.11 -16.76
N PHE A 18 -1.15 -10.93 -16.61
CA PHE A 18 -1.01 -12.26 -16.02
C PHE A 18 -1.44 -13.34 -17.00
N ASP A 19 -0.65 -14.42 -17.02
CA ASP A 19 -1.03 -15.64 -17.71
C ASP A 19 -1.90 -16.48 -16.79
N GLY A 20 -3.07 -16.91 -17.29
CA GLY A 20 -3.99 -17.71 -16.50
C GLY A 20 -4.85 -16.87 -15.57
N LYS A 21 -4.78 -17.14 -14.27
CA LYS A 21 -5.65 -16.51 -13.29
C LYS A 21 -5.19 -15.08 -12.95
N THR A 22 -6.02 -14.10 -13.19
CA THR A 22 -5.72 -12.70 -12.88
C THR A 22 -6.08 -12.36 -11.43
N PRO A 23 -5.45 -11.34 -10.80
CA PRO A 23 -5.73 -10.99 -9.40
C PRO A 23 -7.19 -10.69 -9.10
N HIS A 24 -7.92 -10.05 -10.01
CA HIS A 24 -9.33 -9.70 -9.77
C HIS A 24 -10.28 -10.90 -9.75
N ARG A 25 -9.80 -12.10 -10.05
CA ARG A 25 -10.56 -13.36 -9.92
C ARG A 25 -10.37 -14.02 -8.57
N HIS A 26 -9.46 -13.54 -7.76
CA HIS A 26 -9.27 -14.02 -6.40
C HIS A 26 -10.28 -13.35 -5.47
N GLU A 27 -10.64 -14.03 -4.38
CA GLU A 27 -11.57 -13.48 -3.40
C GLU A 27 -10.97 -12.34 -2.59
N VAL A 28 -9.64 -12.38 -2.38
CA VAL A 28 -8.93 -11.39 -1.58
C VAL A 28 -8.10 -10.51 -2.49
N HIS A 29 -8.35 -9.22 -2.43
CA HIS A 29 -7.65 -8.23 -3.24
C HIS A 29 -7.07 -7.12 -2.35
N GLY A 30 -5.80 -6.79 -2.58
CA GLY A 30 -5.13 -5.71 -1.90
C GLY A 30 -4.67 -4.63 -2.86
N ILE A 31 -4.48 -3.43 -2.33
CA ILE A 31 -3.87 -2.33 -3.06
C ILE A 31 -2.77 -1.70 -2.21
N ASP A 32 -1.85 -0.99 -2.86
CA ASP A 32 -0.93 -0.11 -2.16
C ASP A 32 -1.18 1.34 -2.58
N VAL A 33 -0.94 2.26 -1.67
CA VAL A 33 -1.14 3.69 -1.90
C VAL A 33 0.02 4.51 -1.36
N SER A 34 0.30 5.62 -2.02
CA SER A 34 1.29 6.61 -1.60
C SER A 34 0.81 8.00 -1.98
N LYS A 35 1.59 9.01 -1.64
CA LYS A 35 1.26 10.42 -1.95
C LYS A 35 0.90 10.65 -3.42
N TRP A 36 1.40 9.81 -4.31
CA TRP A 36 1.14 9.93 -5.74
C TRP A 36 -0.30 9.60 -6.14
N ASN A 37 -1.05 8.96 -5.25
CA ASN A 37 -2.46 8.63 -5.51
C ASN A 37 -3.42 9.78 -5.21
N GLY A 38 -2.94 10.87 -4.61
CA GLY A 38 -3.76 12.04 -4.34
C GLY A 38 -4.88 11.79 -3.33
N ASP A 39 -6.02 12.39 -3.55
CA ASP A 39 -7.17 12.20 -2.68
C ASP A 39 -7.80 10.83 -2.93
N VAL A 40 -8.05 10.10 -1.86
CA VAL A 40 -8.60 8.74 -1.93
C VAL A 40 -9.96 8.71 -1.24
N ASP A 41 -10.95 8.24 -1.96
CA ASP A 41 -12.28 7.98 -1.40
C ASP A 41 -12.31 6.57 -0.80
N TRP A 42 -12.08 6.48 0.49
CA TRP A 42 -11.96 5.20 1.20
C TRP A 42 -13.24 4.38 1.21
N ARG A 43 -14.39 5.03 1.18
CA ARG A 43 -15.68 4.32 1.04
C ARG A 43 -15.76 3.60 -0.29
N GLN A 44 -15.36 4.29 -1.35
CA GLN A 44 -15.38 3.72 -2.68
C GLN A 44 -14.38 2.58 -2.83
N VAL A 45 -13.20 2.73 -2.22
CA VAL A 45 -12.19 1.67 -2.18
C VAL A 45 -12.79 0.42 -1.55
N LYS A 46 -13.43 0.56 -0.41
CA LYS A 46 -14.05 -0.58 0.27
C LYS A 46 -15.18 -1.20 -0.56
N LYS A 47 -16.02 -0.39 -1.18
CA LYS A 47 -17.11 -0.87 -2.03
C LYS A 47 -16.63 -1.61 -3.27
N SER A 48 -15.44 -1.30 -3.77
CA SER A 48 -14.89 -1.94 -4.96
C SER A 48 -14.37 -3.35 -4.73
N GLY A 49 -14.41 -3.85 -3.49
CA GLY A 49 -14.00 -5.21 -3.17
C GLY A 49 -12.56 -5.35 -2.70
N VAL A 50 -11.91 -4.23 -2.37
CA VAL A 50 -10.57 -4.24 -1.78
C VAL A 50 -10.67 -4.77 -0.35
N SER A 51 -9.83 -5.76 -0.02
CA SER A 51 -9.84 -6.42 1.28
C SER A 51 -8.82 -5.86 2.24
N PHE A 52 -7.74 -5.28 1.73
CA PHE A 52 -6.68 -4.70 2.56
C PHE A 52 -5.90 -3.66 1.77
N VAL A 53 -5.15 -2.81 2.48
CA VAL A 53 -4.36 -1.76 1.86
C VAL A 53 -3.00 -1.64 2.54
N PHE A 54 -1.94 -1.52 1.74
CA PHE A 54 -0.62 -1.16 2.22
C PHE A 54 -0.41 0.33 1.95
N ILE A 55 -0.01 1.07 2.98
CA ILE A 55 0.09 2.52 2.93
C ILE A 55 1.55 2.92 3.09
N LYS A 56 2.10 3.60 2.11
CA LYS A 56 3.50 4.06 2.18
C LYS A 56 3.69 4.99 3.36
N ALA A 57 4.62 4.63 4.24
CA ALA A 57 4.97 5.41 5.40
C ALA A 57 6.27 6.17 5.20
N THR A 58 7.31 5.47 4.82
CA THR A 58 8.66 6.02 4.73
C THR A 58 9.36 5.58 3.47
N GLU A 59 10.43 6.30 3.14
CA GLU A 59 11.24 6.07 1.98
C GLU A 59 12.69 6.42 2.33
N GLY A 60 13.61 5.50 2.07
CA GLY A 60 15.00 5.72 2.40
C GLY A 60 15.20 5.89 3.91
N LYS A 61 16.17 6.70 4.30
CA LYS A 61 16.55 6.88 5.70
C LYS A 61 15.99 8.14 6.35
N ASP A 62 15.34 9.02 5.58
CA ASP A 62 14.96 10.35 6.06
C ASP A 62 13.68 10.93 5.43
N LEU A 63 12.97 10.19 4.58
CA LEU A 63 11.74 10.66 3.96
C LEU A 63 10.50 9.98 4.55
N VAL A 64 9.47 10.79 4.79
CA VAL A 64 8.14 10.34 5.20
C VAL A 64 7.17 10.65 4.08
N ASP A 65 6.28 9.71 3.77
CA ASP A 65 5.21 9.99 2.82
C ASP A 65 4.22 10.97 3.46
N LYS A 66 4.05 12.13 2.82
CA LYS A 66 3.24 13.21 3.39
C LYS A 66 1.75 12.88 3.51
N ARG A 67 1.28 11.84 2.83
CA ARG A 67 -0.11 11.38 2.89
C ARG A 67 -0.32 10.21 3.84
N PHE A 68 0.74 9.73 4.47
CA PHE A 68 0.63 8.54 5.30
C PHE A 68 -0.43 8.66 6.38
N GLN A 69 -0.41 9.75 7.15
CA GLN A 69 -1.36 9.93 8.26
C GLN A 69 -2.80 10.03 7.75
N ASP A 70 -3.02 10.77 6.67
CA ASP A 70 -4.36 10.91 6.09
C ASP A 70 -4.91 9.58 5.61
N TYR A 71 -4.08 8.82 4.88
CA TYR A 71 -4.48 7.52 4.36
C TYR A 71 -4.67 6.49 5.48
N TRP A 72 -3.80 6.53 6.48
CA TRP A 72 -3.91 5.64 7.63
C TRP A 72 -5.24 5.82 8.35
N GLN A 73 -5.60 7.05 8.63
CA GLN A 73 -6.86 7.37 9.29
C GLN A 73 -8.07 7.08 8.39
N GLY A 74 -7.96 7.35 7.11
CA GLY A 74 -9.03 7.08 6.15
C GLY A 74 -9.33 5.59 6.03
N ALA A 75 -8.31 4.77 5.88
CA ALA A 75 -8.46 3.32 5.82
C ALA A 75 -9.04 2.76 7.11
N ARG A 76 -8.55 3.27 8.24
CA ARG A 76 -9.04 2.88 9.57
C ARG A 76 -10.52 3.20 9.74
N ALA A 77 -10.91 4.42 9.38
CA ALA A 77 -12.31 4.86 9.49
C ALA A 77 -13.23 4.06 8.58
N ALA A 78 -12.74 3.60 7.43
CA ALA A 78 -13.51 2.77 6.50
C ALA A 78 -13.57 1.30 6.93
N GLY A 79 -12.83 0.91 7.97
CA GLY A 79 -12.79 -0.47 8.41
C GLY A 79 -11.98 -1.40 7.52
N LEU A 80 -11.04 -0.86 6.77
CA LEU A 80 -10.15 -1.64 5.91
C LEU A 80 -8.92 -2.09 6.71
N PRO A 81 -8.58 -3.37 6.71
CA PRO A 81 -7.29 -3.82 7.21
C PRO A 81 -6.16 -3.10 6.47
N HIS A 82 -5.20 -2.61 7.21
CA HIS A 82 -4.13 -1.77 6.64
C HIS A 82 -2.80 -2.01 7.35
N ALA A 83 -1.72 -1.81 6.60
CA ALA A 83 -0.36 -1.92 7.12
C ALA A 83 0.53 -0.88 6.46
N PRO A 84 1.57 -0.44 7.17
CA PRO A 84 2.52 0.49 6.56
C PRO A 84 3.53 -0.26 5.69
N TYR A 85 4.08 0.44 4.69
CA TYR A 85 5.23 -0.10 3.96
C TYR A 85 6.33 0.94 3.83
N HIS A 86 7.55 0.43 3.61
CA HIS A 86 8.76 1.20 3.41
C HIS A 86 9.26 1.03 1.98
N PHE A 87 9.58 2.13 1.30
CA PHE A 87 10.24 2.10 0.02
C PHE A 87 11.75 2.09 0.22
N TYR A 88 12.39 0.98 -0.11
CA TYR A 88 13.80 0.74 0.19
C TYR A 88 14.72 1.33 -0.88
N TYR A 89 15.76 2.03 -0.45
CA TYR A 89 16.82 2.52 -1.31
C TYR A 89 18.09 1.72 -1.11
N PHE A 90 18.62 1.18 -2.20
CA PHE A 90 19.83 0.37 -2.14
C PHE A 90 21.09 1.18 -1.84
N CYS A 91 21.06 2.49 -1.99
CA CYS A 91 22.20 3.37 -1.72
C CYS A 91 22.32 3.81 -0.27
N SER A 92 21.42 3.40 0.60
CA SER A 92 21.43 3.71 2.03
C SER A 92 21.51 2.44 2.86
N SER A 93 21.98 2.57 4.10
CA SER A 93 22.09 1.44 5.02
C SER A 93 20.73 0.87 5.37
N ALA A 94 20.62 -0.45 5.43
CA ALA A 94 19.39 -1.12 5.82
C ALA A 94 19.00 -0.81 7.26
N ASP A 95 19.97 -0.71 8.15
CA ASP A 95 19.74 -0.40 9.57
C ASP A 95 19.17 1.00 9.76
N GLU A 96 19.70 1.99 9.05
CA GLU A 96 19.19 3.36 9.13
C GLU A 96 17.76 3.44 8.61
N GLN A 97 17.45 2.72 7.53
CA GLN A 97 16.11 2.69 6.97
C GLN A 97 15.13 1.98 7.89
N ALA A 98 15.53 0.87 8.51
CA ALA A 98 14.70 0.16 9.48
C ALA A 98 14.38 1.05 10.68
N ASP A 99 15.38 1.74 11.22
CA ASP A 99 15.19 2.65 12.34
C ASP A 99 14.22 3.78 11.99
N TRP A 100 14.36 4.34 10.80
CA TRP A 100 13.49 5.41 10.32
C TRP A 100 12.04 4.94 10.18
N PHE A 101 11.84 3.78 9.60
CA PHE A 101 10.51 3.20 9.46
C PHE A 101 9.85 2.97 10.83
N ILE A 102 10.59 2.33 11.73
CA ILE A 102 10.09 2.02 13.07
C ILE A 102 9.72 3.28 13.83
N ALA A 103 10.50 4.35 13.68
CA ALA A 103 10.26 5.61 14.36
C ALA A 103 8.99 6.34 13.86
N ASN A 104 8.53 6.04 12.66
CA ASN A 104 7.46 6.78 12.01
C ASN A 104 6.15 6.02 11.81
N VAL A 105 6.06 4.78 12.30
CA VAL A 105 4.85 3.97 12.12
C VAL A 105 4.20 3.62 13.45
N PRO A 106 2.85 3.58 13.51
CA PRO A 106 2.14 3.19 14.72
C PRO A 106 2.18 1.69 14.90
N ARG A 107 2.87 1.21 15.93
CA ARG A 107 3.01 -0.22 16.18
C ARG A 107 1.72 -0.88 16.66
N GLU A 108 0.96 -0.17 17.47
CA GLU A 108 -0.22 -0.72 18.16
C GLU A 108 -1.41 -0.93 17.25
N ALA A 109 -1.45 -0.22 16.12
CA ALA A 109 -2.57 -0.26 15.20
C ALA A 109 -2.33 -1.13 13.97
N ILE A 110 -1.23 -1.89 13.93
CA ILE A 110 -0.89 -2.72 12.78
C ILE A 110 -1.75 -3.98 12.79
N GLN A 111 -2.59 -4.13 11.77
CA GLN A 111 -3.45 -5.29 11.58
C GLN A 111 -2.84 -6.32 10.64
N LEU A 112 -1.88 -5.89 9.82
CA LEU A 112 -1.17 -6.72 8.86
C LEU A 112 0.34 -6.53 9.06
N PRO A 113 1.17 -7.50 8.69
CA PRO A 113 2.62 -7.33 8.78
C PRO A 113 3.10 -6.14 7.95
N PRO A 114 4.09 -5.39 8.43
CA PRO A 114 4.70 -4.34 7.62
C PRO A 114 5.37 -4.92 6.38
N VAL A 115 5.45 -4.12 5.32
CA VAL A 115 5.97 -4.56 4.03
C VAL A 115 7.18 -3.73 3.63
N LEU A 116 8.15 -4.38 3.03
CA LEU A 116 9.31 -3.75 2.40
C LEU A 116 9.14 -3.80 0.89
N ASP A 117 9.15 -2.63 0.25
CA ASP A 117 9.15 -2.50 -1.19
C ASP A 117 10.57 -2.23 -1.66
N ALA A 118 11.20 -3.23 -2.24
CA ALA A 118 12.61 -3.21 -2.64
C ALA A 118 12.73 -3.27 -4.17
N GLU A 119 12.36 -2.19 -4.82
CA GLU A 119 12.44 -2.10 -6.28
C GLU A 119 13.78 -1.65 -6.82
#